data_2f0ec55a25b328f6e026d7e0fe22613c
#
_entry.id   2f0ec55a25b328f6e026d7e0fe22613c
#
_cell.length_a   1.000
_cell.length_b   1.000
_cell.length_c   1.000
_cell.angle_alpha   90.00
_cell.angle_beta   90.00
_cell.angle_gamma   90.00
#
_symmetry.space_group_name_H-M   'P 1'
#
loop_
_entity.id
_entity.type
_entity.pdbx_description
1 polymer ?
#
loop_
_entity_poly.entity_id
_entity_poly.type
_entity_poly.pdbx_seq_one_letter_code
_entity_poly.pdbx_strand_id
1 'polypeptide(L)'
;MKSKIRIRAIAFRAACGLFAALVFITPALAQRRERLIDTWKPVHYDVAISLNDQLTEIDMARTEISVEVLAPNVSKIGLDFGEMTVDSVSVSGQPARFERSPEMLNVTLARAAQAGDKFSIVVNYHGRPKDGLIFANDRDSKPSATGDNWPNRVHQWIPCFDHPSAKATVSFTVTAPARDVVVANGKLLTMTRNGADLTVWRFEETKPIPPYCMVIAVNEGAKLDASEKTVTPLSYYVPQKDRAYAPKGFSPAASALAFFNETIAPYPYEKLALIIGATRFGGMENSSAIVFTSTLFDSRGNEKMSKRFGIPARTEDVVAHEIAHQWFGDSVTESTWADLWLSEGFATYFAGLFIEKYDGEEAFRDYLRNAAERCFNYEKQRNTPIHDTETQDLMRLLNENNYQKGAWVLHMLRKRLGDEAFFRGLRIYYKAHAEANATTEDLRDALEKASGQNLHDFFTRWIYGSGHPIYEVSSASMELGRAGGFLTITLKQTQSGDAFLDPVPIEITSGSEKKRIVIRPEGKIATERVRIGGGHPSIEIDPDGTLLKELAASRKS
;
A
#
# COMPACT_ATOMS: atom_id res chain seq x y z
N MET A 1 -27.48 97.03 26.01
CA MET A 1 -27.20 96.16 24.84
C MET A 1 -26.80 94.78 25.29
N LYS A 2 -27.55 93.76 24.91
CA LYS A 2 -27.52 92.41 25.46
C LYS A 2 -26.45 91.58 24.78
N SER A 3 -25.50 91.04 25.50
CA SER A 3 -24.57 90.00 24.99
C SER A 3 -24.96 88.61 25.53
N LYS A 4 -25.25 87.68 24.64
CA LYS A 4 -25.63 86.31 24.94
C LYS A 4 -24.37 85.45 25.10
N ILE A 5 -24.21 84.89 26.28
CA ILE A 5 -23.21 83.83 26.54
C ILE A 5 -23.80 82.49 26.09
N ARG A 6 -23.11 81.80 25.17
CA ARG A 6 -23.46 80.43 24.75
C ARG A 6 -22.60 79.41 25.59
N ILE A 7 -23.28 78.61 26.37
CA ILE A 7 -22.66 77.45 27.07
C ILE A 7 -22.59 76.29 26.07
N ARG A 8 -21.43 75.83 25.82
CA ARG A 8 -21.22 74.57 25.05
C ARG A 8 -21.25 73.39 26.03
N ALA A 9 -22.22 72.48 25.88
CA ALA A 9 -22.27 71.20 26.53
C ALA A 9 -21.28 70.24 25.86
N ILE A 10 -20.38 69.67 26.68
CA ILE A 10 -19.46 68.62 26.24
C ILE A 10 -20.20 67.29 26.47
N ALA A 11 -20.55 66.62 25.38
CA ALA A 11 -21.09 65.28 25.42
C ALA A 11 -19.95 64.26 25.51
N PHE A 12 -19.88 63.55 26.66
CA PHE A 12 -19.02 62.40 26.85
C PHE A 12 -19.63 61.21 26.07
N ARG A 13 -19.02 60.78 24.98
CA ARG A 13 -19.37 59.54 24.30
C ARG A 13 -18.56 58.41 24.94
N ALA A 14 -19.21 57.54 25.68
CA ALA A 14 -18.67 56.24 26.10
C ALA A 14 -18.62 55.34 24.86
N ALA A 15 -17.41 55.01 24.40
CA ALA A 15 -17.19 53.97 23.40
C ALA A 15 -17.18 52.61 24.07
N CYS A 16 -18.30 51.86 23.96
CA CYS A 16 -18.31 50.42 24.24
C CYS A 16 -17.57 49.71 23.11
N GLY A 17 -16.33 49.30 23.39
CA GLY A 17 -15.60 48.42 22.51
C GLY A 17 -16.17 46.99 22.55
N LEU A 18 -16.92 46.59 21.54
CA LEU A 18 -17.21 45.19 21.28
C LEU A 18 -15.91 44.51 20.82
N PHE A 19 -15.28 43.75 21.67
CA PHE A 19 -14.28 42.77 21.27
C PHE A 19 -15.03 41.59 20.63
N ALA A 20 -15.19 41.59 19.29
CA ALA A 20 -15.59 40.42 18.54
C ALA A 20 -14.40 39.43 18.56
N ALA A 21 -14.48 38.44 19.41
CA ALA A 21 -13.59 37.28 19.34
C ALA A 21 -13.89 36.54 18.02
N LEU A 22 -13.05 36.75 17.02
CA LEU A 22 -13.01 35.92 15.82
C LEU A 22 -12.55 34.52 16.26
N VAL A 23 -13.50 33.64 16.56
CA VAL A 23 -13.26 32.22 16.65
C VAL A 23 -12.91 31.78 15.23
N PHE A 24 -11.64 31.60 14.95
CA PHE A 24 -11.20 30.87 13.78
C PHE A 24 -11.66 29.42 13.96
N ILE A 25 -12.85 29.09 13.45
CA ILE A 25 -13.26 27.72 13.22
C ILE A 25 -12.37 27.26 12.06
N THR A 26 -11.23 26.65 12.38
CA THR A 26 -10.55 25.82 11.42
C THR A 26 -11.55 24.75 10.99
N PRO A 27 -11.90 24.62 9.69
CA PRO A 27 -12.73 23.52 9.28
C PRO A 27 -12.00 22.25 9.69
N ALA A 28 -12.58 21.47 10.61
CA ALA A 28 -12.13 20.12 10.86
C ALA A 28 -12.18 19.42 9.49
N LEU A 29 -11.03 18.99 8.98
CA LEU A 29 -10.96 18.23 7.75
C LEU A 29 -11.88 17.02 7.99
N ALA A 30 -12.87 16.85 7.12
CA ALA A 30 -13.83 15.77 7.28
C ALA A 30 -13.09 14.44 7.11
N GLN A 31 -13.20 13.58 8.11
CA GLN A 31 -12.67 12.21 8.02
C GLN A 31 -13.21 11.52 6.77
N ARG A 32 -12.36 10.76 6.05
CA ARG A 32 -12.77 9.99 4.89
C ARG A 32 -13.85 8.99 5.31
N ARG A 33 -14.96 8.99 4.57
CA ARG A 33 -16.02 8.02 4.77
C ARG A 33 -15.74 6.80 3.88
N GLU A 34 -15.47 5.68 4.51
CA GLU A 34 -15.32 4.40 3.85
C GLU A 34 -16.60 3.59 4.02
N ARG A 35 -16.97 2.86 2.96
CA ARG A 35 -18.06 1.90 3.03
C ARG A 35 -17.49 0.59 3.58
N LEU A 36 -17.74 0.33 4.85
CA LEU A 36 -17.29 -0.91 5.50
C LEU A 36 -18.38 -1.97 5.47
N ILE A 37 -17.97 -3.22 5.63
CA ILE A 37 -18.90 -4.36 5.79
C ILE A 37 -19.63 -4.21 7.14
N ASP A 38 -20.96 -4.11 7.07
CA ASP A 38 -21.82 -3.93 8.24
C ASP A 38 -23.11 -4.78 8.18
N THR A 39 -23.79 -4.79 7.04
CA THR A 39 -25.10 -5.43 6.88
C THR A 39 -25.03 -6.74 6.13
N TRP A 40 -24.09 -6.91 5.23
CA TRP A 40 -23.85 -8.12 4.46
C TRP A 40 -22.40 -8.17 3.97
N LYS A 41 -21.93 -9.36 3.62
CA LYS A 41 -20.62 -9.57 2.99
C LYS A 41 -20.71 -10.48 1.78
N PRO A 42 -19.85 -10.31 0.78
CA PRO A 42 -19.63 -11.29 -0.26
C PRO A 42 -18.89 -12.50 0.31
N VAL A 43 -19.19 -13.69 -0.23
CA VAL A 43 -18.50 -14.94 0.10
C VAL A 43 -17.77 -15.49 -1.11
N HIS A 44 -18.40 -15.38 -2.28
CA HIS A 44 -17.84 -15.84 -3.56
C HIS A 44 -18.40 -15.01 -4.70
N TYR A 45 -17.57 -14.77 -5.71
CA TYR A 45 -17.95 -14.21 -7.01
C TYR A 45 -17.74 -15.27 -8.10
N ASP A 46 -18.80 -15.63 -8.85
CA ASP A 46 -18.70 -16.41 -10.09
C ASP A 46 -18.93 -15.46 -11.26
N VAL A 47 -17.85 -15.12 -11.97
CA VAL A 47 -17.81 -14.08 -12.99
C VAL A 47 -17.62 -14.72 -14.36
N ALA A 48 -18.66 -14.73 -15.19
CA ALA A 48 -18.61 -15.16 -16.58
C ALA A 48 -18.61 -13.93 -17.50
N ILE A 49 -17.61 -13.82 -18.38
CA ILE A 49 -17.43 -12.69 -19.30
C ILE A 49 -17.15 -13.22 -20.70
N SER A 50 -17.86 -12.67 -21.69
CA SER A 50 -17.57 -12.84 -23.11
C SER A 50 -17.08 -11.53 -23.70
N LEU A 51 -15.87 -11.52 -24.24
CA LEU A 51 -15.26 -10.36 -24.89
C LEU A 51 -15.51 -10.44 -26.40
N ASN A 52 -15.72 -9.27 -27.04
CA ASN A 52 -15.85 -9.20 -28.48
C ASN A 52 -14.51 -9.51 -29.20
N ASP A 53 -14.57 -9.80 -30.50
CA ASP A 53 -13.40 -10.18 -31.29
C ASP A 53 -12.30 -9.13 -31.31
N GLN A 54 -12.64 -7.86 -31.19
CA GLN A 54 -11.70 -6.73 -31.21
C GLN A 54 -11.17 -6.36 -29.84
N LEU A 55 -11.57 -7.05 -28.76
CA LEU A 55 -11.25 -6.72 -27.35
C LEU A 55 -11.49 -5.23 -27.06
N THR A 56 -12.70 -4.73 -27.31
CA THR A 56 -13.06 -3.33 -27.09
C THR A 56 -14.19 -3.16 -26.06
N GLU A 57 -14.94 -4.23 -25.80
CA GLU A 57 -16.06 -4.24 -24.84
C GLU A 57 -16.39 -5.64 -24.36
N ILE A 58 -17.23 -5.71 -23.36
CA ILE A 58 -17.84 -6.93 -22.86
C ILE A 58 -19.17 -7.11 -23.59
N ASP A 59 -19.24 -8.13 -24.47
CA ASP A 59 -20.46 -8.44 -25.21
C ASP A 59 -21.58 -8.97 -24.29
N MET A 60 -21.17 -9.76 -23.30
CA MET A 60 -22.08 -10.34 -22.30
C MET A 60 -21.29 -10.70 -21.05
N ALA A 61 -21.85 -10.36 -19.90
CA ALA A 61 -21.34 -10.82 -18.62
C ALA A 61 -22.47 -11.27 -17.70
N ARG A 62 -22.13 -12.21 -16.84
CA ARG A 62 -22.96 -12.69 -15.75
C ARG A 62 -22.07 -12.79 -14.51
N THR A 63 -22.44 -12.05 -13.46
CA THR A 63 -21.80 -12.20 -12.15
C THR A 63 -22.82 -12.77 -11.17
N GLU A 64 -22.50 -13.91 -10.57
CA GLU A 64 -23.22 -14.45 -9.42
C GLU A 64 -22.44 -14.17 -8.14
N ILE A 65 -23.11 -13.53 -7.19
CA ILE A 65 -22.51 -13.12 -5.91
C ILE A 65 -23.17 -13.93 -4.81
N SER A 66 -22.40 -14.78 -4.14
CA SER A 66 -22.84 -15.45 -2.91
C SER A 66 -22.76 -14.46 -1.76
N VAL A 67 -23.90 -14.22 -1.12
CA VAL A 67 -24.09 -13.23 -0.05
C VAL A 67 -24.33 -13.92 1.28
N GLU A 68 -23.71 -13.41 2.34
CA GLU A 68 -24.04 -13.71 3.74
C GLU A 68 -24.51 -12.43 4.42
N VAL A 69 -25.70 -12.45 5.02
CA VAL A 69 -26.29 -11.31 5.74
C VAL A 69 -25.76 -11.29 7.17
N LEU A 70 -25.37 -10.12 7.65
CA LEU A 70 -24.76 -9.92 8.97
C LEU A 70 -25.70 -9.20 9.95
N ALA A 71 -26.67 -8.43 9.43
CA ALA A 71 -27.59 -7.64 10.23
C ALA A 71 -29.04 -8.13 10.09
N PRO A 72 -29.94 -7.89 11.06
CA PRO A 72 -31.35 -8.23 10.92
C PRO A 72 -32.08 -7.24 10.00
N ASN A 73 -33.18 -7.72 9.38
CA ASN A 73 -34.12 -6.93 8.59
C ASN A 73 -33.50 -6.22 7.36
N VAL A 74 -32.54 -6.83 6.70
CA VAL A 74 -31.93 -6.31 5.46
C VAL A 74 -32.93 -6.50 4.31
N SER A 75 -33.44 -5.41 3.76
CA SER A 75 -34.41 -5.40 2.66
C SER A 75 -33.82 -5.04 1.29
N LYS A 76 -32.62 -4.48 1.27
CA LYS A 76 -31.88 -4.13 0.05
C LYS A 76 -30.41 -4.52 0.18
N ILE A 77 -29.82 -4.97 -0.92
CA ILE A 77 -28.39 -5.20 -1.07
C ILE A 77 -27.86 -4.16 -2.06
N GLY A 78 -26.92 -3.32 -1.61
CA GLY A 78 -26.25 -2.36 -2.47
C GLY A 78 -24.95 -2.96 -3.02
N LEU A 79 -24.81 -3.04 -4.32
CA LEU A 79 -23.58 -3.40 -5.02
C LEU A 79 -22.95 -2.14 -5.60
N ASP A 80 -21.64 -1.97 -5.43
CA ASP A 80 -20.90 -0.99 -6.19
C ASP A 80 -20.87 -1.49 -7.64
N PHE A 81 -21.29 -0.64 -8.59
CA PHE A 81 -21.33 -1.02 -10.00
C PHE A 81 -21.38 0.22 -10.90
N GLY A 82 -20.38 0.38 -11.76
CA GLY A 82 -20.23 1.48 -12.70
C GLY A 82 -21.28 1.50 -13.83
N GLU A 83 -21.05 2.35 -14.82
CA GLU A 83 -22.04 2.63 -15.88
C GLU A 83 -22.16 1.52 -16.96
N MET A 84 -22.26 0.27 -16.54
CA MET A 84 -22.58 -0.85 -17.42
C MET A 84 -24.10 -0.97 -17.62
N THR A 85 -24.53 -1.50 -18.77
CA THR A 85 -25.95 -1.81 -19.00
C THR A 85 -26.35 -3.07 -18.27
N VAL A 86 -27.30 -2.97 -17.34
CA VAL A 86 -27.86 -4.13 -16.61
C VAL A 86 -29.05 -4.69 -17.38
N ASP A 87 -28.95 -5.93 -17.81
CA ASP A 87 -30.01 -6.64 -18.55
C ASP A 87 -31.06 -7.25 -17.62
N SER A 88 -30.59 -7.86 -16.53
CA SER A 88 -31.49 -8.46 -15.53
C SER A 88 -30.77 -8.68 -14.19
N VAL A 89 -31.57 -8.71 -13.12
CA VAL A 89 -31.13 -9.10 -11.79
C VAL A 89 -32.07 -10.16 -11.23
N SER A 90 -31.49 -11.19 -10.60
CA SER A 90 -32.27 -12.19 -9.85
C SER A 90 -31.65 -12.46 -8.49
N VAL A 91 -32.48 -12.87 -7.53
CA VAL A 91 -32.06 -13.30 -6.18
C VAL A 91 -32.55 -14.73 -5.99
N SER A 92 -31.66 -15.66 -5.69
CA SER A 92 -31.95 -17.10 -5.57
C SER A 92 -32.77 -17.65 -6.75
N GLY A 93 -32.40 -17.24 -7.98
CA GLY A 93 -33.03 -17.64 -9.22
C GLY A 93 -34.40 -16.97 -9.53
N GLN A 94 -34.91 -16.10 -8.68
CA GLN A 94 -36.13 -15.34 -8.92
C GLN A 94 -35.82 -13.91 -9.38
N PRO A 95 -36.51 -13.38 -10.41
CA PRO A 95 -36.32 -12.00 -10.84
C PRO A 95 -36.51 -11.02 -9.70
N ALA A 96 -35.60 -10.06 -9.58
CA ALA A 96 -35.59 -9.06 -8.52
C ALA A 96 -35.72 -7.63 -9.07
N ARG A 97 -36.35 -6.76 -8.29
CA ARG A 97 -36.37 -5.33 -8.59
C ARG A 97 -35.01 -4.71 -8.20
N PHE A 98 -34.58 -3.78 -9.02
CA PHE A 98 -33.33 -3.04 -8.73
C PHE A 98 -33.48 -1.57 -9.12
N GLU A 99 -32.66 -0.74 -8.50
CA GLU A 99 -32.52 0.69 -8.78
C GLU A 99 -31.05 0.99 -9.11
N ARG A 100 -30.82 1.81 -10.13
CA ARG A 100 -29.49 2.23 -10.56
C ARG A 100 -29.21 3.68 -10.16
N SER A 101 -27.97 3.94 -9.72
CA SER A 101 -27.35 5.25 -9.70
C SER A 101 -25.97 5.14 -10.38
N PRO A 102 -25.23 6.22 -10.64
CA PRO A 102 -24.00 6.14 -11.43
C PRO A 102 -22.98 5.09 -10.97
N GLU A 103 -22.87 4.87 -9.66
CA GLU A 103 -21.86 3.97 -9.06
C GLU A 103 -22.49 2.84 -8.21
N MET A 104 -23.83 2.69 -8.26
CA MET A 104 -24.52 1.73 -7.39
C MET A 104 -25.64 0.98 -8.11
N LEU A 105 -25.75 -0.30 -7.80
CA LEU A 105 -26.87 -1.18 -8.13
C LEU A 105 -27.52 -1.64 -6.83
N ASN A 106 -28.70 -1.12 -6.51
CA ASN A 106 -29.45 -1.48 -5.32
C ASN A 106 -30.48 -2.55 -5.64
N VAL A 107 -30.31 -3.77 -5.12
CA VAL A 107 -31.18 -4.92 -5.32
C VAL A 107 -32.18 -5.02 -4.18
N THR A 108 -33.49 -5.02 -4.48
CA THR A 108 -34.54 -5.15 -3.47
C THR A 108 -34.87 -6.62 -3.26
N LEU A 109 -34.79 -7.09 -2.01
CA LEU A 109 -35.12 -8.45 -1.63
C LEU A 109 -36.66 -8.64 -1.56
N ALA A 110 -37.15 -9.80 -1.94
CA ALA A 110 -38.59 -10.13 -1.89
C ALA A 110 -39.13 -10.16 -0.45
N ARG A 111 -38.29 -10.48 0.51
CA ARG A 111 -38.50 -10.39 1.96
C ARG A 111 -37.27 -9.87 2.65
N ALA A 112 -37.43 -9.23 3.78
CA ALA A 112 -36.29 -8.82 4.60
C ALA A 112 -35.51 -10.04 5.10
N ALA A 113 -34.21 -10.05 4.86
CA ALA A 113 -33.27 -11.09 5.29
C ALA A 113 -32.81 -10.86 6.73
N GLN A 114 -32.43 -11.93 7.40
CA GLN A 114 -31.93 -11.92 8.78
C GLN A 114 -30.45 -12.25 8.83
N ALA A 115 -29.80 -11.89 9.93
CA ALA A 115 -28.40 -12.28 10.14
C ALA A 115 -28.22 -13.80 10.04
N GLY A 116 -27.22 -14.23 9.25
CA GLY A 116 -26.95 -15.62 8.93
C GLY A 116 -27.66 -16.15 7.67
N ASP A 117 -28.62 -15.39 7.08
CA ASP A 117 -29.22 -15.78 5.80
C ASP A 117 -28.16 -15.77 4.68
N LYS A 118 -28.21 -16.78 3.82
CA LYS A 118 -27.32 -16.93 2.66
C LYS A 118 -28.15 -17.09 1.40
N PHE A 119 -27.79 -16.37 0.34
CA PHE A 119 -28.41 -16.44 -0.96
C PHE A 119 -27.47 -15.94 -2.06
N SER A 120 -27.86 -16.16 -3.33
CA SER A 120 -27.11 -15.62 -4.45
C SER A 120 -27.85 -14.47 -5.12
N ILE A 121 -27.10 -13.50 -5.62
CA ILE A 121 -27.55 -12.42 -6.51
C ILE A 121 -26.89 -12.64 -7.86
N VAL A 122 -27.65 -12.72 -8.92
CA VAL A 122 -27.14 -12.81 -10.29
C VAL A 122 -27.44 -11.51 -10.99
N VAL A 123 -26.41 -10.90 -11.58
CA VAL A 123 -26.52 -9.73 -12.44
C VAL A 123 -26.05 -10.13 -13.84
N ASN A 124 -26.89 -9.93 -14.84
CA ASN A 124 -26.54 -10.05 -16.25
C ASN A 124 -26.36 -8.63 -16.81
N TYR A 125 -25.29 -8.40 -17.55
CA TYR A 125 -24.95 -7.06 -18.03
C TYR A 125 -24.01 -7.12 -19.24
N HIS A 126 -23.85 -5.98 -19.92
CA HIS A 126 -22.94 -5.83 -21.05
C HIS A 126 -22.47 -4.38 -21.19
N GLY A 127 -21.51 -4.15 -22.09
CA GLY A 127 -21.06 -2.83 -22.48
C GLY A 127 -19.55 -2.62 -22.29
N ARG A 128 -19.14 -1.38 -22.46
CA ARG A 128 -17.73 -0.99 -22.29
C ARG A 128 -17.53 -0.30 -20.94
N PRO A 129 -16.76 -0.89 -20.01
CA PRO A 129 -16.44 -0.24 -18.75
C PRO A 129 -15.61 1.05 -18.99
N LYS A 130 -15.86 2.06 -18.16
CA LYS A 130 -15.11 3.32 -18.20
C LYS A 130 -13.70 3.17 -17.66
N ASP A 131 -13.50 2.24 -16.73
CA ASP A 131 -12.25 1.99 -16.00
C ASP A 131 -12.19 0.55 -15.48
N GLY A 132 -11.13 0.18 -14.75
CA GLY A 132 -10.97 -1.12 -14.10
C GLY A 132 -10.57 -2.24 -15.06
N LEU A 133 -11.19 -2.36 -16.22
CA LEU A 133 -10.75 -3.23 -17.32
C LEU A 133 -10.29 -2.37 -18.50
N ILE A 134 -8.98 -2.35 -18.73
CA ILE A 134 -8.36 -1.50 -19.75
C ILE A 134 -8.33 -2.26 -21.07
N PHE A 135 -9.00 -1.71 -22.08
CA PHE A 135 -8.88 -2.14 -23.48
C PHE A 135 -7.85 -1.27 -24.20
N ALA A 136 -6.75 -1.87 -24.63
CA ALA A 136 -5.64 -1.17 -25.26
C ALA A 136 -4.95 -2.07 -26.29
N ASN A 137 -4.06 -1.48 -27.09
CA ASN A 137 -3.13 -2.29 -27.86
C ASN A 137 -1.92 -2.64 -26.98
N ASP A 138 -1.50 -3.90 -27.06
CA ASP A 138 -0.28 -4.37 -26.43
C ASP A 138 0.99 -3.86 -27.17
N ARG A 139 2.16 -4.32 -26.74
CA ARG A 139 3.45 -3.93 -27.34
C ARG A 139 3.63 -4.42 -28.77
N ASP A 140 2.89 -5.42 -29.21
CA ASP A 140 2.87 -5.90 -30.60
C ASP A 140 1.83 -5.17 -31.45
N SER A 141 1.19 -4.13 -30.91
CA SER A 141 0.08 -3.40 -31.52
C SER A 141 -1.15 -4.28 -31.77
N LYS A 142 -1.34 -5.30 -30.93
CA LYS A 142 -2.49 -6.19 -30.94
C LYS A 142 -3.50 -5.78 -29.85
N PRO A 143 -4.82 -5.96 -30.09
CA PRO A 143 -5.82 -5.73 -29.07
C PRO A 143 -5.55 -6.54 -27.79
N SER A 144 -5.81 -5.93 -26.63
CA SER A 144 -5.68 -6.56 -25.33
C SER A 144 -6.72 -6.02 -24.35
N ALA A 145 -7.08 -6.83 -23.34
CA ALA A 145 -7.89 -6.43 -22.21
C ALA A 145 -7.18 -6.83 -20.93
N THR A 146 -6.99 -5.88 -20.00
CA THR A 146 -6.26 -6.12 -18.74
C THR A 146 -6.95 -5.43 -17.57
N GLY A 147 -7.23 -6.17 -16.51
CA GLY A 147 -7.74 -5.62 -15.24
C GLY A 147 -6.69 -4.75 -14.54
N ASP A 148 -7.10 -3.56 -14.09
CA ASP A 148 -6.29 -2.59 -13.34
C ASP A 148 -7.19 -1.84 -12.36
N ASN A 149 -7.41 -2.43 -11.17
CA ASN A 149 -8.53 -2.11 -10.29
C ASN A 149 -8.20 -1.24 -9.08
N TRP A 150 -6.92 -1.10 -8.72
CA TRP A 150 -6.56 -0.28 -7.55
C TRP A 150 -6.93 1.20 -7.74
N PRO A 151 -7.55 1.91 -6.78
CA PRO A 151 -7.91 1.42 -5.44
C PRO A 151 -9.25 0.67 -5.40
N ASN A 152 -10.27 1.15 -6.05
CA ASN A 152 -11.64 0.66 -6.01
C ASN A 152 -12.32 0.82 -7.39
N ARG A 153 -11.73 0.19 -8.42
CA ARG A 153 -12.20 0.33 -9.82
C ARG A 153 -12.73 -0.97 -10.41
N VAL A 154 -12.72 -2.07 -9.63
CA VAL A 154 -13.28 -3.34 -10.11
C VAL A 154 -14.77 -3.23 -10.35
N HIS A 155 -15.50 -2.42 -9.58
CA HIS A 155 -16.94 -2.20 -9.75
C HIS A 155 -17.29 -1.56 -11.11
N GLN A 156 -16.33 -1.02 -11.84
CA GLN A 156 -16.57 -0.49 -13.18
C GLN A 156 -16.87 -1.60 -14.21
N TRP A 157 -16.54 -2.88 -13.89
CA TRP A 157 -16.79 -4.01 -14.79
C TRP A 157 -17.32 -5.27 -14.10
N ILE A 158 -17.25 -5.37 -12.75
CA ILE A 158 -17.85 -6.46 -11.96
C ILE A 158 -18.71 -5.83 -10.85
N PRO A 159 -20.02 -6.12 -10.76
CA PRO A 159 -20.82 -5.68 -9.61
C PRO A 159 -20.31 -6.37 -8.34
N CYS A 160 -19.94 -5.58 -7.32
CA CYS A 160 -19.29 -6.10 -6.13
C CYS A 160 -19.50 -5.20 -4.89
N PHE A 161 -18.85 -5.53 -3.80
CA PHE A 161 -18.59 -4.63 -2.68
C PHE A 161 -17.12 -4.19 -2.82
N ASP A 162 -16.87 -3.00 -3.38
CA ASP A 162 -15.52 -2.57 -3.79
C ASP A 162 -14.75 -1.87 -2.67
N HIS A 163 -14.33 -2.66 -1.69
CA HIS A 163 -13.52 -2.22 -0.55
C HIS A 163 -12.56 -3.33 -0.12
N PRO A 164 -11.32 -3.04 0.33
CA PRO A 164 -10.32 -4.06 0.72
C PRO A 164 -10.84 -5.02 1.80
N SER A 165 -11.71 -4.57 2.71
CA SER A 165 -12.31 -5.43 3.73
C SER A 165 -13.27 -6.49 3.19
N ALA A 166 -13.71 -6.38 1.93
CA ALA A 166 -14.70 -7.26 1.33
C ALA A 166 -14.06 -8.45 0.61
N LYS A 167 -13.18 -9.16 1.27
CA LYS A 167 -12.50 -10.33 0.71
C LYS A 167 -13.50 -11.45 0.41
N ALA A 168 -13.33 -12.06 -0.75
CA ALA A 168 -14.11 -13.21 -1.19
C ALA A 168 -13.29 -14.10 -2.14
N THR A 169 -13.69 -15.34 -2.30
CA THR A 169 -13.16 -16.21 -3.36
C THR A 169 -13.75 -15.80 -4.71
N VAL A 170 -13.06 -16.12 -5.81
CA VAL A 170 -13.56 -15.78 -7.15
C VAL A 170 -13.31 -16.91 -8.16
N SER A 171 -14.31 -17.15 -9.02
CA SER A 171 -14.16 -17.97 -10.21
C SER A 171 -14.38 -17.12 -11.46
N PHE A 172 -13.51 -17.30 -12.46
CA PHE A 172 -13.66 -16.64 -13.75
C PHE A 172 -13.95 -17.65 -14.85
N THR A 173 -14.98 -17.36 -15.67
CA THR A 173 -15.24 -18.00 -16.95
C THR A 173 -15.08 -16.95 -18.03
N VAL A 174 -13.96 -16.98 -18.76
CA VAL A 174 -13.67 -15.99 -19.80
C VAL A 174 -13.79 -16.62 -21.16
N THR A 175 -14.71 -16.10 -21.98
CA THR A 175 -14.82 -16.43 -23.41
C THR A 175 -14.10 -15.35 -24.21
N ALA A 176 -13.09 -15.75 -24.95
CA ALA A 176 -12.24 -14.84 -25.73
C ALA A 176 -11.95 -15.42 -27.12
N PRO A 177 -11.49 -14.60 -28.08
CA PRO A 177 -11.05 -15.08 -29.39
C PRO A 177 -10.02 -16.20 -29.26
N ALA A 178 -10.13 -17.17 -30.14
CA ALA A 178 -9.31 -18.40 -30.10
C ALA A 178 -7.82 -18.18 -30.33
N ARG A 179 -7.43 -17.01 -30.84
CA ARG A 179 -6.05 -16.56 -31.00
C ARG A 179 -5.43 -16.05 -29.69
N ASP A 180 -6.27 -15.68 -28.71
CA ASP A 180 -5.81 -15.03 -27.50
C ASP A 180 -5.49 -16.04 -26.39
N VAL A 181 -4.55 -15.66 -25.55
CA VAL A 181 -4.23 -16.31 -24.28
C VAL A 181 -4.94 -15.57 -23.16
N VAL A 182 -5.57 -16.31 -22.26
CA VAL A 182 -6.24 -15.75 -21.09
C VAL A 182 -5.51 -16.18 -19.84
N VAL A 183 -5.38 -15.26 -18.89
CA VAL A 183 -4.95 -15.52 -17.51
C VAL A 183 -5.85 -14.75 -16.53
N ALA A 184 -6.15 -15.36 -15.39
CA ALA A 184 -6.92 -14.77 -14.31
C ALA A 184 -6.36 -15.19 -12.94
N ASN A 185 -6.95 -14.70 -11.85
CA ASN A 185 -6.62 -15.20 -10.51
C ASN A 185 -6.86 -16.71 -10.41
N GLY A 186 -6.08 -17.36 -9.52
CA GLY A 186 -6.23 -18.77 -9.19
C GLY A 186 -5.80 -19.74 -10.29
N LYS A 187 -6.17 -20.99 -10.11
CA LYS A 187 -5.77 -22.11 -10.97
C LYS A 187 -6.63 -22.20 -12.22
N LEU A 188 -6.01 -22.44 -13.37
CA LEU A 188 -6.72 -22.82 -14.60
C LEU A 188 -7.33 -24.22 -14.42
N LEU A 189 -8.64 -24.31 -14.46
CA LEU A 189 -9.39 -25.56 -14.37
C LEU A 189 -9.59 -26.22 -15.74
N THR A 190 -10.09 -25.44 -16.71
CA THR A 190 -10.36 -25.93 -18.06
C THR A 190 -10.12 -24.85 -19.11
N MET A 191 -9.74 -25.31 -20.30
CA MET A 191 -9.68 -24.53 -21.53
C MET A 191 -10.36 -25.35 -22.63
N THR A 192 -11.46 -24.85 -23.17
CA THR A 192 -12.29 -25.58 -24.13
C THR A 192 -12.59 -24.72 -25.34
N ARG A 193 -12.37 -25.27 -26.54
CA ARG A 193 -12.77 -24.60 -27.80
C ARG A 193 -14.28 -24.53 -27.88
N ASN A 194 -14.79 -23.37 -28.26
CA ASN A 194 -16.22 -23.14 -28.53
C ASN A 194 -16.36 -22.70 -29.99
N GLY A 195 -16.53 -23.67 -30.88
CA GLY A 195 -16.44 -23.45 -32.32
C GLY A 195 -15.00 -23.24 -32.82
N ALA A 196 -14.88 -22.58 -33.95
CA ALA A 196 -13.58 -22.28 -34.57
C ALA A 196 -12.91 -21.03 -33.97
N ASP A 197 -13.71 -20.06 -33.56
CA ASP A 197 -13.26 -18.67 -33.34
C ASP A 197 -13.12 -18.29 -31.88
N LEU A 198 -13.67 -19.07 -30.95
CA LEU A 198 -13.71 -18.77 -29.52
C LEU A 198 -13.08 -19.88 -28.68
N THR A 199 -12.56 -19.49 -27.53
CA THR A 199 -12.12 -20.40 -26.46
C THR A 199 -12.69 -19.93 -25.12
N VAL A 200 -13.15 -20.87 -24.31
CA VAL A 200 -13.65 -20.67 -22.96
C VAL A 200 -12.59 -21.13 -21.97
N TRP A 201 -12.20 -20.24 -21.09
CA TRP A 201 -11.20 -20.47 -20.04
C TRP A 201 -11.88 -20.38 -18.68
N ARG A 202 -11.63 -21.35 -17.79
CA ARG A 202 -12.17 -21.34 -16.42
C ARG A 202 -11.05 -21.35 -15.42
N PHE A 203 -11.07 -20.38 -14.52
CA PHE A 203 -10.13 -20.21 -13.42
C PHE A 203 -10.87 -20.21 -12.10
N GLU A 204 -10.20 -20.61 -11.02
CA GLU A 204 -10.73 -20.59 -9.67
C GLU A 204 -9.65 -20.17 -8.68
N GLU A 205 -9.91 -19.08 -7.94
CA GLU A 205 -9.14 -18.67 -6.78
C GLU A 205 -9.87 -19.09 -5.51
N THR A 206 -9.29 -20.05 -4.80
CA THR A 206 -9.93 -20.68 -3.64
C THR A 206 -9.67 -19.93 -2.34
N LYS A 207 -8.75 -18.97 -2.37
CA LYS A 207 -8.44 -18.11 -1.23
C LYS A 207 -9.21 -16.79 -1.33
N PRO A 208 -9.71 -16.25 -0.20
CA PRO A 208 -10.36 -14.95 -0.21
C PRO A 208 -9.35 -13.85 -0.57
N ILE A 209 -9.64 -13.09 -1.62
CA ILE A 209 -8.83 -11.97 -2.06
C ILE A 209 -9.64 -10.67 -1.99
N PRO A 210 -9.00 -9.50 -1.80
CA PRO A 210 -9.69 -8.22 -1.85
C PRO A 210 -10.16 -7.94 -3.29
N PRO A 211 -11.27 -7.22 -3.48
CA PRO A 211 -11.83 -6.99 -4.83
C PRO A 211 -10.83 -6.35 -5.80
N TYR A 212 -10.03 -5.39 -5.36
CA TYR A 212 -9.07 -4.71 -6.23
C TYR A 212 -8.00 -5.65 -6.82
N CYS A 213 -7.78 -6.82 -6.21
CA CYS A 213 -6.88 -7.85 -6.72
C CYS A 213 -7.51 -8.81 -7.74
N MET A 214 -8.83 -8.71 -8.01
CA MET A 214 -9.49 -9.51 -9.05
C MET A 214 -8.99 -9.08 -10.42
N VAL A 215 -8.54 -10.02 -11.26
CA VAL A 215 -7.95 -9.68 -12.56
C VAL A 215 -8.22 -10.72 -13.63
N ILE A 216 -8.41 -10.24 -14.85
CA ILE A 216 -8.21 -11.01 -16.08
C ILE A 216 -7.22 -10.27 -16.97
N ALA A 217 -6.44 -11.01 -17.75
CA ALA A 217 -5.67 -10.46 -18.85
C ALA A 217 -5.85 -11.34 -20.09
N VAL A 218 -6.10 -10.69 -21.23
CA VAL A 218 -6.40 -11.32 -22.52
C VAL A 218 -5.61 -10.61 -23.61
N ASN A 219 -4.80 -11.35 -24.35
CA ASN A 219 -4.04 -10.83 -25.50
C ASN A 219 -3.57 -11.95 -26.41
N GLU A 220 -3.11 -11.59 -27.62
CA GLU A 220 -2.43 -12.50 -28.57
C GLU A 220 -0.94 -12.67 -28.19
N GLY A 221 -0.70 -13.13 -26.95
CA GLY A 221 0.64 -13.23 -26.37
C GLY A 221 1.18 -14.66 -26.29
N ALA A 222 2.26 -14.81 -25.54
CA ALA A 222 2.88 -16.09 -25.22
C ALA A 222 2.78 -16.39 -23.74
N LYS A 223 2.40 -17.62 -23.39
CA LYS A 223 2.62 -18.20 -22.06
C LYS A 223 3.95 -18.94 -22.08
N LEU A 224 4.74 -18.72 -21.03
CA LEU A 224 6.02 -19.40 -20.77
C LEU A 224 5.99 -19.90 -19.33
N ASP A 225 6.40 -21.14 -19.10
CA ASP A 225 6.63 -21.62 -17.74
C ASP A 225 8.08 -21.27 -17.34
N ALA A 226 8.29 -20.90 -16.07
CA ALA A 226 9.64 -20.61 -15.58
C ALA A 226 10.52 -21.86 -15.68
N SER A 227 11.80 -21.66 -16.03
CA SER A 227 12.79 -22.75 -16.13
C SER A 227 13.23 -23.25 -14.76
N GLU A 228 13.18 -22.38 -13.74
CA GLU A 228 13.55 -22.67 -12.37
C GLU A 228 12.48 -23.53 -11.70
N LYS A 229 12.92 -24.56 -10.96
CA LYS A 229 12.00 -25.35 -10.14
C LYS A 229 11.61 -24.55 -8.90
N THR A 230 10.36 -24.08 -8.88
CA THR A 230 9.73 -23.45 -7.72
C THR A 230 8.70 -24.38 -7.09
N VAL A 231 8.45 -24.25 -5.78
CA VAL A 231 7.39 -25.01 -5.10
C VAL A 231 6.02 -24.62 -5.65
N THR A 232 5.84 -23.32 -5.94
CA THR A 232 4.65 -22.76 -6.55
C THR A 232 4.85 -22.69 -8.06
N PRO A 233 3.89 -23.16 -8.90
CA PRO A 233 3.97 -22.98 -10.35
C PRO A 233 4.12 -21.50 -10.73
N LEU A 234 5.19 -21.18 -11.47
CA LEU A 234 5.52 -19.83 -11.92
C LEU A 234 5.46 -19.79 -13.44
N SER A 235 4.71 -18.83 -13.99
CA SER A 235 4.56 -18.65 -15.44
C SER A 235 4.59 -17.17 -15.82
N TYR A 236 5.00 -16.90 -17.06
CA TYR A 236 5.09 -15.57 -17.65
C TYR A 236 4.10 -15.45 -18.81
N TYR A 237 3.36 -14.35 -18.86
CA TYR A 237 2.41 -14.01 -19.91
C TYR A 237 2.83 -12.69 -20.54
N VAL A 238 3.32 -12.74 -21.77
CA VAL A 238 3.97 -11.58 -22.40
C VAL A 238 3.57 -11.45 -23.87
N PRO A 239 3.61 -10.22 -24.45
CA PRO A 239 3.53 -10.03 -25.88
C PRO A 239 4.60 -10.86 -26.62
N GLN A 240 4.34 -11.25 -27.87
CA GLN A 240 5.23 -12.15 -28.63
C GLN A 240 6.66 -11.59 -28.77
N LYS A 241 6.82 -10.27 -28.95
CA LYS A 241 8.15 -9.65 -29.06
C LYS A 241 8.97 -9.72 -27.77
N ASP A 242 8.31 -9.86 -26.62
CA ASP A 242 8.99 -9.95 -25.33
C ASP A 242 9.30 -11.40 -24.92
N ARG A 243 8.80 -12.38 -25.70
CA ARG A 243 8.91 -13.82 -25.38
C ARG A 243 10.35 -14.28 -25.11
N ALA A 244 11.29 -13.85 -25.94
CA ALA A 244 12.68 -14.25 -25.80
C ALA A 244 13.38 -13.61 -24.59
N TYR A 245 12.91 -12.42 -24.17
CA TYR A 245 13.49 -11.66 -23.07
C TYR A 245 12.86 -11.97 -21.70
N ALA A 246 11.60 -12.41 -21.67
CA ALA A 246 10.83 -12.63 -20.45
C ALA A 246 11.53 -13.50 -19.38
N PRO A 247 12.19 -14.62 -19.71
CA PRO A 247 12.93 -15.42 -18.72
C PRO A 247 14.05 -14.63 -18.03
N LYS A 248 14.72 -13.74 -18.76
CA LYS A 248 15.75 -12.86 -18.21
C LYS A 248 15.11 -11.71 -17.40
N GLY A 249 14.08 -11.08 -17.94
CA GLY A 249 13.41 -9.94 -17.30
C GLY A 249 12.74 -10.31 -15.97
N PHE A 250 12.23 -11.53 -15.87
CA PHE A 250 11.60 -12.06 -14.66
C PHE A 250 12.51 -12.99 -13.84
N SER A 251 13.81 -13.07 -14.14
CA SER A 251 14.75 -13.93 -13.42
C SER A 251 14.76 -13.76 -11.87
N PRO A 252 14.45 -12.58 -11.29
CA PRO A 252 14.40 -12.44 -9.85
C PRO A 252 13.22 -13.16 -9.18
N ALA A 253 12.17 -13.50 -9.94
CA ALA A 253 10.91 -13.98 -9.39
C ALA A 253 11.04 -15.29 -8.58
N ALA A 254 11.77 -16.28 -9.11
CA ALA A 254 11.98 -17.54 -8.41
C ALA A 254 12.76 -17.35 -7.09
N SER A 255 13.77 -16.47 -7.10
CA SER A 255 14.57 -16.15 -5.91
C SER A 255 13.77 -15.38 -4.88
N ALA A 256 12.93 -14.41 -5.31
CA ALA A 256 12.04 -13.65 -4.43
C ALA A 256 11.00 -14.58 -3.77
N LEU A 257 10.35 -15.45 -4.55
CA LEU A 257 9.44 -16.48 -4.02
C LEU A 257 10.11 -17.35 -2.96
N ALA A 258 11.32 -17.88 -3.25
CA ALA A 258 12.05 -18.72 -2.31
C ALA A 258 12.40 -17.96 -1.03
N PHE A 259 12.90 -16.73 -1.15
CA PHE A 259 13.29 -15.90 -0.01
C PHE A 259 12.08 -15.54 0.87
N PHE A 260 10.95 -15.14 0.30
CA PHE A 260 9.76 -14.78 1.06
C PHE A 260 9.08 -16.01 1.67
N ASN A 261 9.08 -17.17 0.98
CA ASN A 261 8.64 -18.43 1.56
C ASN A 261 9.42 -18.78 2.84
N GLU A 262 10.73 -18.61 2.83
CA GLU A 262 11.59 -18.87 3.99
C GLU A 262 11.38 -17.86 5.11
N THR A 263 11.26 -16.57 4.75
CA THR A 263 11.27 -15.46 5.72
C THR A 263 9.91 -15.27 6.40
N ILE A 264 8.82 -15.40 5.64
CA ILE A 264 7.45 -15.10 6.09
C ILE A 264 6.69 -16.39 6.37
N ALA A 265 6.25 -17.06 5.29
CA ALA A 265 5.42 -18.27 5.30
C ALA A 265 5.37 -18.86 3.88
N PRO A 266 4.90 -20.11 3.68
CA PRO A 266 4.63 -20.64 2.35
C PRO A 266 3.74 -19.71 1.52
N TYR A 267 3.99 -19.63 0.22
CA TYR A 267 3.21 -18.83 -0.73
C TYR A 267 1.71 -19.18 -0.64
N PRO A 268 0.81 -18.19 -0.53
CA PRO A 268 -0.58 -18.43 -0.16
C PRO A 268 -1.47 -19.00 -1.27
N TYR A 269 -1.09 -18.85 -2.55
CA TYR A 269 -1.96 -19.15 -3.68
C TYR A 269 -1.49 -20.38 -4.49
N GLU A 270 -2.32 -20.84 -5.46
CA GLU A 270 -2.05 -22.07 -6.20
C GLU A 270 -0.99 -21.93 -7.29
N LYS A 271 -0.77 -20.70 -7.77
CA LYS A 271 0.20 -20.35 -8.81
C LYS A 271 0.69 -18.92 -8.65
N LEU A 272 1.73 -18.56 -9.37
CA LEU A 272 2.08 -17.16 -9.64
C LEU A 272 2.24 -16.95 -11.15
N ALA A 273 1.44 -16.06 -11.71
CA ALA A 273 1.56 -15.57 -13.07
C ALA A 273 2.12 -14.14 -13.07
N LEU A 274 3.16 -13.89 -13.86
CA LEU A 274 3.70 -12.55 -14.11
C LEU A 274 3.32 -12.13 -15.52
N ILE A 275 2.60 -11.02 -15.64
CA ILE A 275 1.91 -10.59 -16.85
C ILE A 275 2.46 -9.24 -17.29
N ILE A 276 2.87 -9.11 -18.54
CA ILE A 276 3.10 -7.80 -19.15
C ILE A 276 1.78 -7.34 -19.78
N GLY A 277 1.18 -6.29 -19.21
CA GLY A 277 -0.15 -5.80 -19.60
C GLY A 277 -0.29 -4.29 -19.51
N ALA A 278 -1.53 -3.83 -19.68
CA ALA A 278 -1.88 -2.44 -19.51
C ALA A 278 -2.19 -2.17 -18.04
N THR A 279 -1.36 -1.37 -17.39
CA THR A 279 -1.60 -0.85 -16.05
C THR A 279 -1.13 0.61 -15.95
N ARG A 280 -1.71 1.38 -15.06
CA ARG A 280 -1.31 2.76 -14.74
C ARG A 280 -0.05 2.83 -13.88
N PHE A 281 0.32 1.71 -13.26
CA PHE A 281 1.39 1.58 -12.28
C PHE A 281 2.62 0.89 -12.88
N GLY A 282 3.68 0.75 -12.09
CA GLY A 282 4.86 -0.04 -12.44
C GLY A 282 4.57 -1.54 -12.42
N GLY A 283 3.86 -1.95 -11.40
CA GLY A 283 3.23 -3.24 -11.20
C GLY A 283 1.86 -3.07 -10.56
N MET A 284 1.09 -4.13 -10.53
CA MET A 284 -0.18 -4.27 -9.83
C MET A 284 -0.24 -5.69 -9.29
N GLU A 285 -0.26 -5.80 -7.99
CA GLU A 285 -0.03 -7.00 -7.20
C GLU A 285 -1.11 -8.08 -7.31
N ASN A 286 -2.10 -7.96 -8.17
CA ASN A 286 -3.26 -8.86 -8.23
C ASN A 286 -2.94 -10.30 -7.80
N SER A 287 -3.67 -10.81 -6.82
CA SER A 287 -3.42 -12.09 -6.17
C SER A 287 -3.24 -13.22 -7.18
N SER A 288 -2.14 -13.96 -7.08
CA SER A 288 -1.75 -15.06 -7.98
C SER A 288 -1.51 -14.69 -9.46
N ALA A 289 -1.68 -13.40 -9.88
CA ALA A 289 -1.61 -12.98 -11.28
C ALA A 289 -1.18 -11.50 -11.41
N ILE A 290 0.07 -11.21 -11.07
CA ILE A 290 0.65 -9.85 -11.05
C ILE A 290 0.74 -9.28 -12.46
N VAL A 291 0.24 -8.05 -12.63
CA VAL A 291 0.34 -7.31 -13.90
C VAL A 291 1.43 -6.24 -13.80
N PHE A 292 2.40 -6.29 -14.69
CA PHE A 292 3.44 -5.30 -14.83
C PHE A 292 3.19 -4.41 -16.04
N THR A 293 3.66 -3.16 -15.94
CA THR A 293 3.59 -2.20 -17.04
C THR A 293 4.21 -2.76 -18.33
N SER A 294 3.63 -2.41 -19.45
CA SER A 294 4.14 -2.78 -20.78
C SER A 294 5.57 -2.29 -21.07
N THR A 295 6.09 -1.38 -20.25
CA THR A 295 7.45 -0.82 -20.38
C THR A 295 8.44 -1.39 -19.36
N LEU A 296 8.05 -2.39 -18.55
CA LEU A 296 8.92 -2.97 -17.52
C LEU A 296 10.29 -3.39 -18.04
N PHE A 297 10.34 -3.96 -19.25
CA PHE A 297 11.58 -4.44 -19.89
C PHE A 297 12.30 -3.38 -20.73
N ASP A 298 11.78 -2.16 -20.82
CA ASP A 298 12.41 -1.09 -21.56
C ASP A 298 13.37 -0.30 -20.67
N SER A 299 14.63 -0.16 -21.05
CA SER A 299 15.57 0.72 -20.36
C SER A 299 15.04 2.16 -20.22
N ARG A 300 14.31 2.65 -21.25
CA ARG A 300 13.62 3.96 -21.19
C ARG A 300 12.43 3.99 -20.24
N GLY A 301 11.75 2.86 -20.04
CA GLY A 301 10.67 2.71 -19.07
C GLY A 301 11.20 2.82 -17.65
N ASN A 302 12.31 2.13 -17.36
CA ASN A 302 13.02 2.22 -16.09
C ASN A 302 13.55 3.63 -15.81
N GLU A 303 14.05 4.37 -16.82
CA GLU A 303 14.40 5.79 -16.68
C GLU A 303 13.20 6.69 -16.41
N LYS A 304 12.04 6.44 -17.04
CA LYS A 304 10.81 7.19 -16.78
C LYS A 304 10.26 6.92 -15.38
N MET A 305 10.28 5.68 -14.95
CA MET A 305 9.93 5.30 -13.58
C MET A 305 10.90 5.91 -12.57
N SER A 306 12.19 5.82 -12.82
CA SER A 306 13.24 6.47 -12.02
C SER A 306 13.00 7.98 -11.90
N LYS A 307 12.69 8.67 -13.00
CA LYS A 307 12.38 10.11 -12.99
C LYS A 307 11.07 10.43 -12.29
N ARG A 308 10.07 9.58 -12.40
CA ARG A 308 8.76 9.78 -11.76
C ARG A 308 8.82 9.53 -10.24
N PHE A 309 9.59 8.56 -9.81
CA PHE A 309 9.68 8.13 -8.42
C PHE A 309 11.02 8.49 -7.74
N GLY A 310 11.95 9.14 -8.45
CA GLY A 310 13.23 9.63 -7.89
C GLY A 310 14.24 8.54 -7.52
N ILE A 311 13.98 7.28 -7.88
CA ILE A 311 14.88 6.15 -7.64
C ILE A 311 15.17 5.45 -8.96
N PRO A 312 16.39 4.93 -9.21
CA PRO A 312 16.63 3.94 -10.23
C PRO A 312 15.84 2.68 -9.85
N ALA A 313 14.58 2.59 -10.28
CA ALA A 313 13.83 1.35 -10.14
C ALA A 313 14.47 0.33 -11.08
N ARG A 314 15.22 -0.60 -10.53
CA ARG A 314 15.64 -1.79 -11.25
C ARG A 314 14.41 -2.68 -11.45
N THR A 315 14.36 -3.40 -12.55
CA THR A 315 13.29 -4.38 -12.80
C THR A 315 13.16 -5.37 -11.63
N GLU A 316 14.31 -5.76 -11.05
CA GLU A 316 14.41 -6.66 -9.91
C GLU A 316 13.68 -6.15 -8.68
N ASP A 317 13.80 -4.86 -8.39
CA ASP A 317 13.20 -4.24 -7.20
C ASP A 317 11.68 -4.19 -7.35
N VAL A 318 11.18 -3.86 -8.56
CA VAL A 318 9.74 -3.86 -8.85
C VAL A 318 9.18 -5.28 -8.77
N VAL A 319 9.84 -6.28 -9.38
CA VAL A 319 9.39 -7.66 -9.34
C VAL A 319 9.35 -8.20 -7.91
N ALA A 320 10.36 -7.91 -7.08
CA ALA A 320 10.39 -8.34 -5.69
C ALA A 320 9.30 -7.64 -4.85
N HIS A 321 9.03 -6.35 -5.10
CA HIS A 321 7.98 -5.58 -4.44
C HIS A 321 6.60 -6.21 -4.71
N GLU A 322 6.24 -6.41 -5.98
CA GLU A 322 4.93 -6.99 -6.33
C GLU A 322 4.77 -8.43 -5.82
N ILE A 323 5.84 -9.22 -5.77
CA ILE A 323 5.77 -10.58 -5.20
C ILE A 323 5.59 -10.54 -3.69
N ALA A 324 6.17 -9.56 -2.98
CA ALA A 324 5.99 -9.44 -1.53
C ALA A 324 4.53 -9.13 -1.15
N HIS A 325 3.81 -8.40 -1.98
CA HIS A 325 2.39 -8.12 -1.81
C HIS A 325 1.54 -9.39 -1.69
N GLN A 326 1.94 -10.49 -2.29
CA GLN A 326 1.17 -11.74 -2.22
C GLN A 326 0.96 -12.21 -0.77
N TRP A 327 1.86 -11.85 0.14
CA TRP A 327 1.70 -12.07 1.59
C TRP A 327 1.09 -10.85 2.29
N PHE A 328 1.58 -9.62 1.99
CA PHE A 328 1.18 -8.38 2.65
C PHE A 328 0.55 -7.41 1.64
N GLY A 329 -0.76 -7.28 1.69
CA GLY A 329 -1.64 -6.62 0.74
C GLY A 329 -2.72 -7.58 0.25
N ASP A 330 -2.31 -8.75 -0.23
CA ASP A 330 -3.22 -9.74 -0.81
C ASP A 330 -3.73 -10.75 0.22
N SER A 331 -2.82 -11.56 0.82
CA SER A 331 -3.23 -12.59 1.80
C SER A 331 -3.62 -11.95 3.13
N VAL A 332 -2.78 -11.06 3.67
CA VAL A 332 -3.14 -10.17 4.77
C VAL A 332 -3.40 -8.80 4.17
N THR A 333 -4.65 -8.36 4.17
CA THR A 333 -5.08 -7.10 3.54
C THR A 333 -5.43 -6.07 4.61
N GLU A 334 -5.16 -4.81 4.37
CA GLU A 334 -5.57 -3.71 5.25
C GLU A 334 -7.09 -3.70 5.48
N SER A 335 -7.50 -3.39 6.71
CA SER A 335 -8.93 -3.31 7.08
C SER A 335 -9.58 -2.04 6.56
N THR A 336 -8.81 -0.95 6.45
CA THR A 336 -9.24 0.36 5.94
C THR A 336 -8.13 0.95 5.07
N TRP A 337 -8.48 1.90 4.21
CA TRP A 337 -7.49 2.61 3.40
C TRP A 337 -6.46 3.41 4.21
N ALA A 338 -6.75 3.70 5.48
CA ALA A 338 -5.79 4.36 6.37
C ALA A 338 -4.63 3.43 6.78
N ASP A 339 -4.85 2.12 6.71
CA ASP A 339 -3.85 1.09 7.01
C ASP A 339 -3.06 0.64 5.77
N LEU A 340 -3.15 1.32 4.63
CA LEU A 340 -2.51 0.95 3.35
C LEU A 340 -0.99 0.69 3.48
N TRP A 341 -0.32 1.30 4.46
CA TRP A 341 1.10 1.06 4.71
C TRP A 341 1.43 -0.39 5.10
N LEU A 342 0.43 -1.15 5.62
CA LEU A 342 0.57 -2.59 5.91
C LEU A 342 0.71 -3.42 4.62
N SER A 343 0.29 -2.89 3.48
CA SER A 343 0.55 -3.42 2.14
C SER A 343 1.83 -2.82 1.58
N GLU A 344 1.85 -1.54 1.27
CA GLU A 344 2.90 -0.85 0.51
C GLU A 344 4.22 -0.71 1.27
N GLY A 345 4.16 -0.42 2.56
CA GLY A 345 5.35 -0.32 3.41
C GLY A 345 6.04 -1.67 3.58
N PHE A 346 5.25 -2.74 3.73
CA PHE A 346 5.78 -4.10 3.76
C PHE A 346 6.42 -4.50 2.44
N ALA A 347 5.73 -4.33 1.32
CA ALA A 347 6.27 -4.69 0.01
C ALA A 347 7.55 -3.91 -0.30
N THR A 348 7.59 -2.62 0.03
CA THR A 348 8.79 -1.78 -0.10
C THR A 348 9.93 -2.30 0.79
N TYR A 349 9.66 -2.65 2.04
CA TYR A 349 10.69 -3.15 2.94
C TYR A 349 11.21 -4.52 2.54
N PHE A 350 10.33 -5.43 2.11
CA PHE A 350 10.71 -6.78 1.67
C PHE A 350 11.47 -6.76 0.34
N ALA A 351 11.18 -5.83 -0.57
CA ALA A 351 12.04 -5.56 -1.72
C ALA A 351 13.45 -5.12 -1.27
N GLY A 352 13.54 -4.25 -0.25
CA GLY A 352 14.82 -3.89 0.38
C GLY A 352 15.54 -5.08 1.01
N LEU A 353 14.83 -5.97 1.71
CA LEU A 353 15.42 -7.19 2.28
C LEU A 353 15.90 -8.17 1.21
N PHE A 354 15.23 -8.21 0.04
CA PHE A 354 15.68 -8.96 -1.12
C PHE A 354 17.02 -8.40 -1.63
N ILE A 355 17.16 -7.07 -1.72
CA ILE A 355 18.43 -6.40 -2.04
C ILE A 355 19.50 -6.73 -0.99
N GLU A 356 19.18 -6.65 0.32
CA GLU A 356 20.11 -7.01 1.40
C GLU A 356 20.65 -8.45 1.22
N LYS A 357 19.77 -9.40 0.86
CA LYS A 357 20.11 -10.81 0.69
C LYS A 357 21.00 -11.08 -0.52
N TYR A 358 20.75 -10.44 -1.65
CA TYR A 358 21.38 -10.79 -2.94
C TYR A 358 22.45 -9.81 -3.41
N ASP A 359 22.35 -8.51 -3.03
CA ASP A 359 23.29 -7.46 -3.41
C ASP A 359 24.13 -6.96 -2.24
N GLY A 360 23.79 -7.35 -1.00
CA GLY A 360 24.54 -7.05 0.21
C GLY A 360 24.07 -5.82 0.99
N GLU A 361 24.67 -5.67 2.19
CA GLU A 361 24.28 -4.64 3.17
C GLU A 361 24.49 -3.21 2.65
N GLU A 362 25.52 -2.95 1.85
CA GLU A 362 25.78 -1.61 1.30
C GLU A 362 24.69 -1.18 0.33
N ALA A 363 24.28 -2.06 -0.57
CA ALA A 363 23.17 -1.81 -1.49
C ALA A 363 21.85 -1.57 -0.75
N PHE A 364 21.60 -2.31 0.31
CA PHE A 364 20.43 -2.10 1.17
C PHE A 364 20.48 -0.75 1.90
N ARG A 365 21.63 -0.34 2.42
CA ARG A 365 21.81 0.99 3.03
C ARG A 365 21.55 2.12 2.03
N ASP A 366 22.01 1.95 0.78
CA ASP A 366 21.74 2.92 -0.29
C ASP A 366 20.24 2.98 -0.63
N TYR A 367 19.59 1.82 -0.67
CA TYR A 367 18.13 1.74 -0.86
C TYR A 367 17.37 2.51 0.23
N LEU A 368 17.70 2.28 1.51
CA LEU A 368 17.09 3.00 2.64
C LEU A 368 17.41 4.50 2.62
N ARG A 369 18.63 4.91 2.23
CA ARG A 369 19.00 6.32 2.12
C ARG A 369 18.14 7.03 1.07
N ASN A 370 17.98 6.43 -0.09
CA ASN A 370 17.10 6.95 -1.14
C ASN A 370 15.64 7.04 -0.66
N ALA A 371 15.17 6.04 0.08
CA ALA A 371 13.84 6.06 0.68
C ALA A 371 13.67 7.22 1.68
N ALA A 372 14.68 7.48 2.54
CA ALA A 372 14.67 8.60 3.47
C ALA A 372 14.59 9.96 2.76
N GLU A 373 15.41 10.17 1.73
CA GLU A 373 15.40 11.43 0.95
C GLU A 373 14.03 11.69 0.32
N ARG A 374 13.35 10.66 -0.17
CA ARG A 374 11.99 10.78 -0.69
C ARG A 374 10.99 11.17 0.40
N CYS A 375 11.05 10.52 1.57
CA CYS A 375 10.22 10.88 2.72
C CYS A 375 10.38 12.36 3.08
N PHE A 376 11.61 12.83 3.22
CA PHE A 376 11.91 14.22 3.58
C PHE A 376 11.38 15.21 2.54
N ASN A 377 11.52 14.90 1.25
CA ASN A 377 11.01 15.75 0.17
C ASN A 377 9.48 15.78 0.12
N TYR A 378 8.82 14.65 0.39
CA TYR A 378 7.36 14.59 0.47
C TYR A 378 6.85 15.38 1.68
N GLU A 379 7.43 15.20 2.86
CA GLU A 379 6.98 15.86 4.09
C GLU A 379 7.17 17.39 4.06
N LYS A 380 8.14 17.91 3.30
CA LYS A 380 8.26 19.36 3.01
C LYS A 380 7.06 19.92 2.25
N GLN A 381 6.38 19.09 1.47
CA GLN A 381 5.21 19.49 0.68
C GLN A 381 3.90 19.14 1.40
N ARG A 382 3.87 18.00 2.08
CA ARG A 382 2.67 17.45 2.72
C ARG A 382 3.03 16.63 3.96
N ASN A 383 2.90 17.24 5.11
CA ASN A 383 3.22 16.62 6.39
C ASN A 383 1.99 15.93 7.00
N THR A 384 1.62 14.76 6.47
CA THR A 384 0.52 13.91 6.97
C THR A 384 1.06 12.71 7.75
N PRO A 385 0.25 12.07 8.61
CA PRO A 385 0.62 10.79 9.21
C PRO A 385 0.67 9.67 8.15
N ILE A 386 1.24 8.53 8.51
CA ILE A 386 1.14 7.31 7.70
C ILE A 386 -0.31 6.82 7.69
N HIS A 387 -0.92 6.71 8.89
CA HIS A 387 -2.34 6.37 9.05
C HIS A 387 -3.21 7.61 8.72
N ASP A 388 -3.46 7.84 7.43
CA ASP A 388 -4.16 9.01 6.91
C ASP A 388 -5.67 8.72 6.72
N THR A 389 -6.48 9.24 7.63
CA THR A 389 -7.95 9.14 7.59
C THR A 389 -8.63 10.33 6.89
N GLU A 390 -7.88 11.33 6.45
CA GLU A 390 -8.43 12.61 5.97
C GLU A 390 -8.41 12.74 4.44
N THR A 391 -7.42 12.14 3.79
CA THR A 391 -7.27 12.20 2.33
C THR A 391 -8.44 11.54 1.63
N GLN A 392 -9.26 12.32 0.91
CA GLN A 392 -10.47 11.84 0.23
C GLN A 392 -10.16 11.11 -1.09
N ASP A 393 -9.17 11.58 -1.83
CA ASP A 393 -8.74 10.98 -3.09
C ASP A 393 -7.79 9.82 -2.78
N LEU A 394 -8.28 8.60 -2.92
CA LEU A 394 -7.53 7.37 -2.62
C LEU A 394 -6.23 7.26 -3.44
N MET A 395 -6.20 7.78 -4.68
CA MET A 395 -4.97 7.79 -5.50
C MET A 395 -3.82 8.56 -4.84
N ARG A 396 -4.13 9.52 -3.95
CA ARG A 396 -3.13 10.26 -3.18
C ARG A 396 -2.58 9.52 -1.97
N LEU A 397 -3.13 8.36 -1.63
CA LEU A 397 -2.56 7.45 -0.63
C LEU A 397 -1.34 6.69 -1.18
N LEU A 398 -1.17 6.61 -2.51
CA LEU A 398 0.08 6.15 -3.13
C LEU A 398 1.15 7.25 -3.00
N ASN A 399 1.72 7.35 -1.82
CA ASN A 399 2.67 8.39 -1.46
C ASN A 399 3.81 7.84 -0.58
N GLU A 400 4.84 8.63 -0.42
CA GLU A 400 6.05 8.27 0.29
C GLU A 400 5.84 7.88 1.77
N ASN A 401 4.72 8.29 2.39
CA ASN A 401 4.40 7.87 3.76
C ASN A 401 4.01 6.39 3.80
N ASN A 402 3.14 5.94 2.89
CA ASN A 402 2.72 4.54 2.84
C ASN A 402 3.86 3.61 2.39
N TYR A 403 4.68 4.04 1.43
CA TYR A 403 5.80 3.26 0.87
C TYR A 403 7.07 3.39 1.68
N GLN A 404 7.80 4.49 1.51
CA GLN A 404 9.16 4.66 1.99
C GLN A 404 9.24 4.84 3.50
N LYS A 405 8.33 5.66 4.07
CA LYS A 405 8.27 5.84 5.52
C LYS A 405 7.75 4.59 6.21
N GLY A 406 6.76 3.90 5.62
CA GLY A 406 6.29 2.59 6.08
C GLY A 406 7.45 1.58 6.15
N ALA A 407 8.25 1.49 5.09
CA ALA A 407 9.45 0.64 5.06
C ALA A 407 10.48 1.04 6.13
N TRP A 408 10.70 2.33 6.34
CA TRP A 408 11.59 2.82 7.40
C TRP A 408 11.08 2.49 8.80
N VAL A 409 9.77 2.58 9.04
CA VAL A 409 9.17 2.17 10.32
C VAL A 409 9.45 0.69 10.60
N LEU A 410 9.28 -0.18 9.59
CA LEU A 410 9.61 -1.61 9.72
C LEU A 410 11.11 -1.82 9.98
N HIS A 411 11.98 -1.06 9.32
CA HIS A 411 13.43 -1.11 9.57
C HIS A 411 13.79 -0.70 11.00
N MET A 412 13.23 0.41 11.49
CA MET A 412 13.42 0.86 12.87
C MET A 412 12.91 -0.16 13.89
N LEU A 413 11.77 -0.78 13.64
CA LEU A 413 11.24 -1.87 14.49
C LEU A 413 12.19 -3.07 14.50
N ARG A 414 12.72 -3.50 13.33
CA ARG A 414 13.72 -4.57 13.24
C ARG A 414 14.96 -4.25 14.06
N LYS A 415 15.48 -3.01 13.95
CA LYS A 415 16.68 -2.60 14.72
C LYS A 415 16.41 -2.46 16.21
N ARG A 416 15.22 -2.04 16.61
CA ARG A 416 14.80 -1.92 18.02
C ARG A 416 14.59 -3.27 18.68
N LEU A 417 13.95 -4.21 17.99
CA LEU A 417 13.55 -5.52 18.54
C LEU A 417 14.62 -6.60 18.35
N GLY A 418 15.52 -6.42 17.39
CA GLY A 418 16.44 -7.44 16.88
C GLY A 418 15.74 -8.38 15.89
N ASP A 419 16.53 -9.00 15.01
CA ASP A 419 16.03 -9.81 13.88
C ASP A 419 15.13 -10.96 14.36
N GLU A 420 15.54 -11.68 15.41
CA GLU A 420 14.79 -12.83 15.90
C GLU A 420 13.36 -12.47 16.34
N ALA A 421 13.23 -11.43 17.20
CA ALA A 421 11.93 -11.00 17.72
C ALA A 421 11.09 -10.36 16.62
N PHE A 422 11.69 -9.55 15.74
CA PHE A 422 11.01 -8.91 14.63
C PHE A 422 10.39 -9.94 13.67
N PHE A 423 11.18 -10.84 13.09
CA PHE A 423 10.66 -11.84 12.16
C PHE A 423 9.72 -12.85 12.83
N ARG A 424 9.93 -13.18 14.11
CA ARG A 424 8.96 -13.97 14.89
C ARG A 424 7.61 -13.22 15.00
N GLY A 425 7.63 -11.92 15.26
CA GLY A 425 6.44 -11.08 15.33
C GLY A 425 5.70 -11.01 13.97
N LEU A 426 6.43 -10.84 12.87
CA LEU A 426 5.83 -10.85 11.53
C LEU A 426 5.16 -12.19 11.20
N ARG A 427 5.77 -13.32 11.59
CA ARG A 427 5.16 -14.64 11.41
C ARG A 427 3.91 -14.83 12.28
N ILE A 428 3.89 -14.28 13.51
CA ILE A 428 2.70 -14.29 14.37
C ILE A 428 1.58 -13.48 13.71
N TYR A 429 1.89 -12.27 13.24
CA TYR A 429 0.95 -11.38 12.54
C TYR A 429 0.38 -12.06 11.29
N TYR A 430 1.25 -12.55 10.40
CA TYR A 430 0.82 -13.22 9.18
C TYR A 430 -0.08 -14.44 9.49
N LYS A 431 0.31 -15.29 10.42
CA LYS A 431 -0.45 -16.49 10.78
C LYS A 431 -1.84 -16.17 11.35
N ALA A 432 -1.96 -15.05 12.06
CA ALA A 432 -3.23 -14.65 12.67
C ALA A 432 -4.21 -14.06 11.63
N HIS A 433 -3.68 -13.42 10.58
CA HIS A 433 -4.46 -12.64 9.63
C HIS A 433 -4.37 -13.12 8.17
N ALA A 434 -3.70 -14.24 7.90
CA ALA A 434 -3.68 -14.83 6.56
C ALA A 434 -5.12 -15.08 6.05
N GLU A 435 -5.37 -14.72 4.79
CA GLU A 435 -6.69 -14.80 4.14
C GLU A 435 -7.75 -13.86 4.75
N ALA A 436 -7.34 -12.91 5.59
CA ALA A 436 -8.20 -11.98 6.32
C ALA A 436 -7.69 -10.52 6.22
N ASN A 437 -8.36 -9.62 6.93
CA ASN A 437 -7.95 -8.23 7.06
C ASN A 437 -7.21 -8.00 8.38
N ALA A 438 -6.39 -6.95 8.41
CA ALA A 438 -5.65 -6.54 9.60
C ALA A 438 -5.59 -5.01 9.73
N THR A 439 -5.38 -4.55 10.95
CA THR A 439 -5.16 -3.15 11.32
C THR A 439 -3.70 -2.92 11.72
N THR A 440 -3.33 -1.68 11.85
CA THR A 440 -2.04 -1.26 12.43
C THR A 440 -1.84 -1.81 13.85
N GLU A 441 -2.90 -1.86 14.66
CA GLU A 441 -2.88 -2.40 16.03
C GLU A 441 -2.56 -3.89 16.05
N ASP A 442 -3.10 -4.66 15.11
CA ASP A 442 -2.83 -6.11 15.01
C ASP A 442 -1.34 -6.39 14.79
N LEU A 443 -0.68 -5.59 13.95
CA LEU A 443 0.76 -5.68 13.76
C LEU A 443 1.53 -5.33 15.04
N ARG A 444 1.15 -4.22 15.70
CA ARG A 444 1.76 -3.80 16.97
C ARG A 444 1.67 -4.93 18.01
N ASP A 445 0.49 -5.45 18.22
CA ASP A 445 0.21 -6.48 19.23
C ASP A 445 1.00 -7.77 18.95
N ALA A 446 1.16 -8.15 17.69
CA ALA A 446 1.99 -9.29 17.30
C ALA A 446 3.49 -9.06 17.59
N LEU A 447 4.00 -7.86 17.33
CA LEU A 447 5.39 -7.49 17.63
C LEU A 447 5.64 -7.35 19.15
N GLU A 448 4.70 -6.80 19.89
CA GLU A 448 4.75 -6.74 21.36
C GLU A 448 4.76 -8.14 21.97
N LYS A 449 3.88 -9.02 21.50
CA LYS A 449 3.84 -10.44 21.91
C LYS A 449 5.16 -11.17 21.62
N ALA A 450 5.77 -10.87 20.49
CA ALA A 450 7.03 -11.52 20.10
C ALA A 450 8.23 -11.01 20.91
N SER A 451 8.27 -9.71 21.25
CA SER A 451 9.43 -9.06 21.84
C SER A 451 9.33 -8.85 23.35
N GLY A 452 8.11 -8.85 23.92
CA GLY A 452 7.86 -8.45 25.30
C GLY A 452 8.04 -6.94 25.55
N GLN A 453 8.24 -6.12 24.51
CA GLN A 453 8.39 -4.68 24.61
C GLN A 453 7.05 -3.99 24.34
N ASN A 454 6.77 -2.88 25.06
CA ASN A 454 5.67 -1.99 24.73
C ASN A 454 6.08 -1.10 23.52
N LEU A 455 5.26 -1.08 22.49
CA LEU A 455 5.47 -0.32 21.26
C LEU A 455 4.45 0.80 21.05
N HIS A 456 3.52 1.00 22.00
CA HIS A 456 2.44 1.97 21.88
C HIS A 456 2.94 3.38 21.51
N ASP A 457 3.93 3.91 22.25
CA ASP A 457 4.46 5.26 21.99
C ASP A 457 5.18 5.36 20.65
N PHE A 458 5.86 4.29 20.24
CA PHE A 458 6.51 4.22 18.92
C PHE A 458 5.46 4.32 17.80
N PHE A 459 4.40 3.50 17.85
CA PHE A 459 3.32 3.54 16.85
C PHE A 459 2.58 4.87 16.88
N THR A 460 2.26 5.39 18.06
CA THR A 460 1.62 6.70 18.23
C THR A 460 2.43 7.79 17.54
N ARG A 461 3.75 7.77 17.64
CA ARG A 461 4.60 8.81 17.09
C ARG A 461 4.89 8.63 15.60
N TRP A 462 5.17 7.39 15.14
CA TRP A 462 5.62 7.14 13.79
C TRP A 462 4.49 6.85 12.79
N ILE A 463 3.39 6.26 13.24
CA ILE A 463 2.26 5.89 12.37
C ILE A 463 1.13 6.92 12.44
N TYR A 464 0.72 7.30 13.65
CA TYR A 464 -0.38 8.25 13.86
C TYR A 464 0.09 9.69 13.94
N GLY A 465 1.38 9.94 14.23
CA GLY A 465 2.02 11.24 14.15
C GLY A 465 2.60 11.53 12.77
N SER A 466 2.90 12.81 12.51
CA SER A 466 3.53 13.27 11.26
C SER A 466 4.96 13.73 11.47
N GLY A 467 5.74 13.80 10.38
CA GLY A 467 7.11 14.29 10.37
C GLY A 467 8.14 13.25 10.82
N HIS A 468 9.36 13.70 10.99
CA HIS A 468 10.53 12.94 11.45
C HIS A 468 11.45 13.84 12.29
N PRO A 469 12.39 13.30 13.10
CA PRO A 469 13.31 14.12 13.89
C PRO A 469 14.38 14.79 13.01
N ILE A 470 14.63 16.08 13.26
CA ILE A 470 15.71 16.85 12.69
C ILE A 470 16.67 17.20 13.82
N TYR A 471 17.83 16.56 13.84
CA TYR A 471 18.80 16.71 14.93
C TYR A 471 19.84 17.79 14.65
N GLU A 472 19.95 18.75 15.55
CA GLU A 472 21.09 19.64 15.71
C GLU A 472 21.97 19.10 16.84
N VAL A 473 23.26 18.91 16.56
CA VAL A 473 24.21 18.37 17.54
C VAL A 473 25.24 19.40 17.87
N SER A 474 25.45 19.60 19.15
CA SER A 474 26.56 20.42 19.68
C SER A 474 27.34 19.63 20.72
N SER A 475 28.62 19.94 20.85
CA SER A 475 29.46 19.34 21.87
C SER A 475 30.34 20.41 22.55
N ALA A 476 30.56 20.22 23.85
CA ALA A 476 31.50 20.99 24.63
C ALA A 476 32.46 20.03 25.33
N SER A 477 33.76 20.30 25.20
CA SER A 477 34.80 19.51 25.84
C SER A 477 35.36 20.23 27.07
N MET A 478 35.63 19.48 28.14
CA MET A 478 36.30 19.94 29.34
C MET A 478 37.57 19.10 29.54
N GLU A 479 38.73 19.76 29.63
CA GLU A 479 40.03 19.16 29.96
C GLU A 479 40.48 18.05 28.98
N LEU A 480 40.42 18.30 27.67
CA LEU A 480 40.96 17.39 26.65
C LEU A 480 42.48 17.57 26.44
N GLY A 481 43.23 17.50 27.51
CA GLY A 481 44.68 17.36 27.41
C GLY A 481 45.12 15.96 26.97
N ARG A 482 46.42 15.65 27.01
CA ARG A 482 46.94 14.29 26.69
C ARG A 482 46.35 13.18 27.56
N ALA A 483 45.83 13.50 28.75
CA ALA A 483 45.22 12.55 29.67
C ALA A 483 43.71 12.29 29.39
N GLY A 484 43.12 12.94 28.37
CA GLY A 484 41.70 12.89 28.08
C GLY A 484 40.86 13.84 28.94
N GLY A 485 39.56 13.68 28.88
CA GLY A 485 38.60 14.52 29.60
C GLY A 485 37.18 14.08 29.42
N PHE A 486 36.25 15.01 29.65
CA PHE A 486 34.81 14.77 29.44
C PHE A 486 34.31 15.53 28.21
N LEU A 487 33.55 14.85 27.39
CA LEU A 487 32.78 15.42 26.30
C LEU A 487 31.29 15.44 26.70
N THR A 488 30.72 16.63 26.64
CA THR A 488 29.28 16.80 26.80
C THR A 488 28.64 16.94 25.41
N ILE A 489 27.74 16.05 25.04
CA ILE A 489 27.05 16.03 23.76
C ILE A 489 25.60 16.46 24.01
N THR A 490 25.17 17.50 23.32
CA THR A 490 23.77 17.96 23.35
C THR A 490 23.11 17.66 22.00
N LEU A 491 22.06 16.87 22.05
CA LEU A 491 21.19 16.53 20.93
C LEU A 491 19.92 17.37 21.05
N LYS A 492 19.62 18.18 20.04
CA LYS A 492 18.44 19.03 20.00
C LYS A 492 17.61 18.69 18.77
N GLN A 493 16.31 18.47 18.95
CA GLN A 493 15.36 18.29 17.88
C GLN A 493 14.76 19.62 17.45
N THR A 494 14.85 19.96 16.16
CA THR A 494 14.51 21.28 15.62
C THR A 494 13.22 21.28 14.77
N GLN A 495 12.67 20.11 14.47
CA GLN A 495 11.39 19.99 13.75
C GLN A 495 10.22 20.60 14.55
N SER A 496 9.15 20.95 13.86
CA SER A 496 7.85 21.30 14.48
C SER A 496 7.20 20.07 15.15
N GLY A 497 6.17 20.28 15.97
CA GLY A 497 5.43 19.19 16.65
C GLY A 497 6.18 18.57 17.82
N ASP A 498 5.82 17.37 18.23
CA ASP A 498 6.35 16.70 19.41
C ASP A 498 7.75 16.10 19.22
N ALA A 499 8.40 15.74 20.31
CA ALA A 499 9.70 15.08 20.28
C ALA A 499 9.56 13.61 19.86
N PHE A 500 10.57 13.10 19.17
CA PHE A 500 10.78 11.67 18.95
C PHE A 500 11.65 11.13 20.09
N LEU A 501 11.20 10.06 20.75
CA LEU A 501 11.85 9.54 21.95
C LEU A 501 12.69 8.27 21.67
N ASP A 502 12.95 7.99 20.40
CA ASP A 502 13.76 6.84 20.00
C ASP A 502 15.20 6.97 20.50
N PRO A 503 15.81 5.87 20.96
CA PRO A 503 17.21 5.85 21.32
C PRO A 503 18.10 6.22 20.13
N VAL A 504 19.00 7.19 20.29
CA VAL A 504 19.90 7.69 19.23
C VAL A 504 21.30 7.14 19.46
N PRO A 505 21.79 6.21 18.62
CA PRO A 505 23.17 5.74 18.67
C PRO A 505 24.14 6.84 18.24
N ILE A 506 25.24 6.96 18.97
CA ILE A 506 26.30 7.94 18.66
C ILE A 506 27.66 7.25 18.72
N GLU A 507 28.47 7.41 17.69
CA GLU A 507 29.86 7.02 17.70
C GLU A 507 30.76 8.28 17.90
N ILE A 508 31.66 8.20 18.84
CA ILE A 508 32.65 9.24 19.16
C ILE A 508 34.01 8.69 18.81
N THR A 509 34.76 9.38 17.94
CA THR A 509 36.15 9.06 17.63
C THR A 509 37.07 10.15 18.19
N SER A 510 38.03 9.80 19.03
CA SER A 510 39.01 10.70 19.58
C SER A 510 40.43 10.10 19.50
N GLY A 511 41.25 10.58 18.59
CA GLY A 511 42.51 9.94 18.25
C GLY A 511 42.30 8.52 17.68
N SER A 512 42.84 7.50 18.34
CA SER A 512 42.62 6.09 17.98
C SER A 512 41.45 5.43 18.74
N GLU A 513 40.85 6.12 19.70
CA GLU A 513 39.75 5.61 20.50
C GLU A 513 38.41 5.81 19.76
N LYS A 514 37.67 4.73 19.65
CA LYS A 514 36.24 4.75 19.20
C LYS A 514 35.36 4.33 20.37
N LYS A 515 34.33 5.13 20.65
CA LYS A 515 33.36 4.86 21.71
C LYS A 515 31.97 5.03 21.21
N ARG A 516 31.12 4.03 21.46
CA ARG A 516 29.67 4.07 21.14
C ARG A 516 28.85 4.30 22.41
N ILE A 517 27.90 5.21 22.33
CA ILE A 517 26.91 5.50 23.36
C ILE A 517 25.52 5.55 22.72
N VAL A 518 24.48 5.55 23.56
CA VAL A 518 23.09 5.74 23.13
C VAL A 518 22.49 6.86 23.96
N ILE A 519 22.12 7.96 23.32
CA ILE A 519 21.35 9.02 23.97
C ILE A 519 19.87 8.64 23.90
N ARG A 520 19.16 8.73 25.02
CA ARG A 520 17.72 8.48 25.15
C ARG A 520 17.00 9.79 25.40
N PRO A 521 16.40 10.42 24.37
CA PRO A 521 15.66 11.65 24.55
C PRO A 521 14.41 11.44 25.42
N GLU A 522 14.20 12.33 26.38
CA GLU A 522 12.93 12.45 27.13
C GLU A 522 12.12 13.67 26.65
N GLY A 523 12.64 14.39 25.65
CA GLY A 523 12.04 15.57 25.04
C GLY A 523 12.90 16.07 23.88
N LYS A 524 12.68 17.33 23.46
CA LYS A 524 13.39 17.91 22.32
C LYS A 524 14.89 18.19 22.55
N ILE A 525 15.34 18.15 23.80
CA ILE A 525 16.76 18.35 24.13
C ILE A 525 17.18 17.22 25.05
N ALA A 526 18.28 16.55 24.67
CA ALA A 526 18.91 15.54 25.49
C ALA A 526 20.42 15.82 25.56
N THR A 527 21.02 15.59 26.74
CA THR A 527 22.45 15.84 26.96
C THR A 527 23.07 14.62 27.61
N GLU A 528 24.22 14.17 27.08
CA GLU A 528 25.00 13.07 27.64
C GLU A 528 26.43 13.51 27.89
N ARG A 529 27.00 13.07 29.02
CA ARG A 529 28.40 13.35 29.38
C ARG A 529 29.22 12.07 29.36
N VAL A 530 30.23 12.04 28.53
CA VAL A 530 31.02 10.85 28.31
C VAL A 530 32.51 11.14 28.51
N ARG A 531 33.24 10.25 29.19
CA ARG A 531 34.68 10.30 29.28
C ARG A 531 35.30 9.76 28.00
N ILE A 532 36.25 10.52 27.43
CA ILE A 532 36.99 10.16 26.22
C ILE A 532 38.50 10.41 26.41
N GLY A 533 39.29 9.76 25.59
CA GLY A 533 40.74 10.00 25.49
C GLY A 533 41.06 11.39 24.96
N GLY A 534 42.37 11.75 25.01
CA GLY A 534 42.84 13.05 24.49
C GLY A 534 42.76 13.12 22.97
N GLY A 535 42.55 14.33 22.44
CA GLY A 535 42.48 14.59 21.00
C GLY A 535 41.29 15.48 20.60
N HIS A 536 41.06 15.62 19.30
CA HIS A 536 39.92 16.33 18.76
C HIS A 536 38.80 15.31 18.48
N PRO A 537 37.69 15.32 19.25
CA PRO A 537 36.62 14.36 19.03
C PRO A 537 35.81 14.69 17.77
N SER A 538 35.47 13.67 17.00
CA SER A 538 34.43 13.71 16.00
C SER A 538 33.24 12.88 16.47
N ILE A 539 32.03 13.33 16.13
CA ILE A 539 30.77 12.72 16.55
C ILE A 539 30.00 12.32 15.29
N GLU A 540 29.65 11.06 15.20
CA GLU A 540 28.77 10.53 14.17
C GLU A 540 27.46 10.06 14.81
N ILE A 541 26.33 10.52 14.24
CA ILE A 541 25.00 10.20 14.75
C ILE A 541 24.43 9.07 13.94
N ASP A 542 24.03 8.00 14.64
CA ASP A 542 23.46 6.80 14.06
C ASP A 542 24.30 6.25 12.89
N PRO A 543 25.54 5.84 13.18
CA PRO A 543 26.49 5.37 12.15
C PRO A 543 25.99 4.13 11.40
N ASP A 544 25.10 3.36 12.02
CA ASP A 544 24.55 2.14 11.45
C ASP A 544 23.25 2.35 10.64
N GLY A 545 22.75 3.62 10.56
CA GLY A 545 21.56 3.97 9.79
C GLY A 545 20.29 3.30 10.32
N THR A 546 20.09 3.33 11.64
CA THR A 546 18.97 2.64 12.32
C THR A 546 17.73 3.50 12.50
N LEU A 547 17.82 4.82 12.20
CA LEU A 547 16.77 5.80 12.39
C LEU A 547 16.49 6.61 11.14
N LEU A 548 15.21 6.83 10.83
CA LEU A 548 14.79 7.84 9.85
C LEU A 548 14.96 9.24 10.46
N LYS A 549 15.96 10.00 10.01
CA LYS A 549 16.31 11.32 10.56
C LYS A 549 16.95 12.23 9.56
N GLU A 550 16.79 13.54 9.72
CA GLU A 550 17.66 14.56 9.12
C GLU A 550 18.66 15.11 10.15
N LEU A 551 19.82 15.55 9.69
CA LEU A 551 20.74 16.36 10.48
C LEU A 551 20.59 17.81 10.04
N ALA A 552 20.38 18.73 10.99
CA ALA A 552 20.36 20.15 10.71
C ALA A 552 21.70 20.58 10.12
N ALA A 553 21.65 21.42 9.08
CA ALA A 553 22.89 21.96 8.50
C ALA A 553 23.71 22.64 9.60
N SER A 554 24.98 22.22 9.76
CA SER A 554 25.89 22.87 10.70
C SER A 554 26.00 24.34 10.31
N ARG A 555 25.57 25.26 11.19
CA ARG A 555 25.88 26.66 11.03
C ARG A 555 27.41 26.77 11.12
N LYS A 556 28.06 27.06 9.98
CA LYS A 556 29.46 27.48 10.03
C LYS A 556 29.50 28.76 10.88
N SER A 557 29.99 28.63 12.12
CA SER A 557 30.31 29.77 12.98
C SER A 557 31.47 30.53 12.42
#